data_a5bf97fb7d18b68244c04011b1809872
#
_entry.id   a5bf97fb7d18b68244c04011b1809872
#
_cell.length_a   1.000
_cell.length_b   1.000
_cell.length_c   1.000
_cell.angle_alpha   90.00
_cell.angle_beta   90.00
_cell.angle_gamma   90.00
#
_symmetry.space_group_name_H-M   'P 1'
#
loop_
_entity.id
_entity.type
_entity.pdbx_description
1 polymer ?
#
loop_
_entity_poly.entity_id
_entity_poly.type
_entity_poly.pdbx_seq_one_letter_code
_entity_poly.pdbx_strand_id
1 'polypeptide(L)'
;MTWIPHQLPAQLPRLTGPDAADLVLMPILNVESWPFDRPMPRKLLTAPHGRDNVPDVPNYSWVDYGLRAGIERLVDGFAGRGLPVGLSVNAAIHTDYPAVFELLLDTGWEFVAHGVRQEAVTGAPDERAAIRESLDLLTASTGRRPRGWMGPGLAETVHTPQVLAELGVDYVLDWAVADHPLWMSTTPPLLALPYNLELNDSVVVAVEHQPMPEYVRRVRDTVAVLKAEARAEGSARVLALPMHPHLLGVPHRVGGFFEVVEELAADPSVTFADPGTVADWFTAQVPAASPSLPGRRPVTA
;
A
#
# COMPACT_ATOMS: atom_id res chain seq x y z
N MET A 1 -9.05 -1.60 -22.47
CA MET A 1 -8.37 -0.30 -22.27
C MET A 1 -7.70 -0.38 -20.91
N THR A 2 -6.41 -0.17 -20.81
CA THR A 2 -5.71 -0.10 -19.53
C THR A 2 -5.80 1.33 -19.01
N TRP A 3 -6.05 1.51 -17.73
CA TRP A 3 -6.10 2.83 -17.09
C TRP A 3 -4.74 3.56 -17.09
N ILE A 4 -3.63 2.82 -17.16
CA ILE A 4 -2.28 3.35 -17.21
C ILE A 4 -1.72 3.12 -18.62
N PRO A 5 -1.38 4.17 -19.37
CA PRO A 5 -0.74 4.04 -20.68
C PRO A 5 0.59 3.30 -20.55
N HIS A 6 0.85 2.35 -21.45
CA HIS A 6 2.12 1.62 -21.45
C HIS A 6 3.27 2.55 -21.87
N GLN A 7 4.27 2.66 -21.02
CA GLN A 7 5.50 3.42 -21.26
C GLN A 7 6.69 2.62 -20.71
N LEU A 8 7.79 2.64 -21.43
CA LEU A 8 9.06 2.09 -20.94
C LEU A 8 9.72 3.11 -19.98
N PRO A 9 10.56 2.66 -19.01
CA PRO A 9 11.22 3.57 -18.06
C PRO A 9 11.93 4.75 -18.74
N ALA A 10 12.59 4.54 -19.87
CA ALA A 10 13.26 5.59 -20.63
C ALA A 10 12.31 6.67 -21.23
N GLN A 11 11.01 6.42 -21.26
CA GLN A 11 9.98 7.35 -21.73
C GLN A 11 9.31 8.13 -20.59
N LEU A 12 9.59 7.74 -19.34
CA LEU A 12 9.04 8.38 -18.15
C LEU A 12 9.81 9.68 -17.83
N PRO A 13 9.15 10.65 -17.16
CA PRO A 13 9.83 11.84 -16.67
C PRO A 13 10.96 11.47 -15.71
N ARG A 14 12.08 12.18 -15.79
CA ARG A 14 13.13 12.03 -14.79
C ARG A 14 12.73 12.71 -13.49
N LEU A 15 12.94 12.03 -12.37
CA LEU A 15 12.58 12.49 -11.05
C LEU A 15 13.84 12.77 -10.22
N THR A 16 13.91 13.97 -9.66
CA THR A 16 14.93 14.30 -8.66
C THR A 16 14.43 13.82 -7.30
N GLY A 17 15.15 12.90 -6.67
CA GLY A 17 14.78 12.39 -5.35
C GLY A 17 14.83 13.47 -4.26
N PRO A 18 14.04 13.34 -3.20
CA PRO A 18 14.18 14.19 -2.02
C PRO A 18 15.62 14.12 -1.50
N ASP A 19 16.19 15.26 -1.13
CA ASP A 19 17.59 15.36 -0.68
C ASP A 19 18.62 14.66 -1.60
N ALA A 20 18.34 14.63 -2.90
CA ALA A 20 19.12 13.94 -3.93
C ALA A 20 19.21 12.40 -3.73
N ALA A 21 18.26 11.79 -3.05
CA ALA A 21 18.20 10.34 -2.88
C ALA A 21 17.99 9.63 -4.22
N ASP A 22 18.61 8.46 -4.38
CA ASP A 22 18.40 7.56 -5.53
C ASP A 22 17.08 6.79 -5.40
N LEU A 23 16.67 6.51 -4.16
CA LEU A 23 15.52 5.67 -3.84
C LEU A 23 14.65 6.31 -2.75
N VAL A 24 13.35 6.41 -3.04
CA VAL A 24 12.32 6.73 -2.04
C VAL A 24 11.68 5.44 -1.58
N LEU A 25 11.86 5.10 -0.30
CA LEU A 25 11.30 3.91 0.32
C LEU A 25 9.98 4.26 1.01
N MET A 26 8.93 3.52 0.70
CA MET A 26 7.57 3.76 1.16
C MET A 26 7.07 2.57 2.00
N PRO A 27 7.27 2.56 3.33
CA PRO A 27 6.74 1.51 4.19
C PRO A 27 5.21 1.61 4.28
N ILE A 28 4.51 0.48 4.10
CA ILE A 28 3.04 0.41 4.18
C ILE A 28 2.66 -0.68 5.18
N LEU A 29 2.01 -0.27 6.27
CA LEU A 29 1.49 -1.18 7.28
C LEU A 29 0.01 -1.46 7.01
N ASN A 30 -0.30 -2.72 6.69
CA ASN A 30 -1.66 -3.19 6.42
C ASN A 30 -2.33 -3.58 7.74
N VAL A 31 -3.39 -2.87 8.11
CA VAL A 31 -4.13 -3.07 9.35
C VAL A 31 -5.54 -3.51 9.02
N GLU A 32 -5.75 -4.83 9.08
CA GLU A 32 -6.88 -5.50 8.47
C GLU A 32 -7.82 -6.12 9.52
N SER A 33 -9.13 -5.78 9.44
CA SER A 33 -10.20 -6.45 10.19
C SER A 33 -10.82 -7.55 9.35
N TRP A 34 -10.59 -8.81 9.74
CA TRP A 34 -11.11 -9.98 9.07
C TRP A 34 -12.42 -10.46 9.69
N PRO A 35 -13.46 -10.77 8.90
CA PRO A 35 -14.73 -11.24 9.46
C PRO A 35 -14.59 -12.65 10.04
N PHE A 36 -15.02 -12.83 11.31
CA PHE A 36 -14.93 -14.10 12.03
C PHE A 36 -15.95 -15.15 11.56
N ASP A 37 -17.10 -14.70 11.11
CA ASP A 37 -18.25 -15.52 10.74
C ASP A 37 -18.25 -16.03 9.29
N ARG A 38 -17.13 -15.86 8.59
CA ARG A 38 -16.95 -16.25 7.19
C ARG A 38 -15.72 -17.11 6.99
N PRO A 39 -15.63 -17.83 5.84
CA PRO A 39 -14.40 -18.57 5.50
C PRO A 39 -13.20 -17.62 5.42
N MET A 40 -12.08 -18.03 6.04
CA MET A 40 -10.83 -17.28 5.93
C MET A 40 -10.25 -17.46 4.51
N PRO A 41 -10.03 -16.36 3.77
CA PRO A 41 -9.51 -16.41 2.39
C PRO A 41 -8.03 -16.78 2.34
N ARG A 42 -7.31 -16.58 3.45
CA ARG A 42 -5.92 -17.01 3.60
C ARG A 42 -5.78 -17.93 4.80
N LYS A 43 -5.06 -19.04 4.62
CA LYS A 43 -4.93 -20.09 5.61
C LYS A 43 -3.49 -20.48 5.83
N LEU A 44 -3.06 -20.46 7.09
CA LEU A 44 -1.82 -21.09 7.53
C LEU A 44 -2.01 -22.61 7.67
N LEU A 45 -3.17 -23.01 8.19
CA LEU A 45 -3.55 -24.42 8.35
C LEU A 45 -4.66 -24.77 7.36
N THR A 46 -4.45 -25.81 6.56
CA THR A 46 -5.52 -26.45 5.79
C THR A 46 -6.48 -27.18 6.73
N ALA A 47 -7.79 -27.07 6.44
CA ALA A 47 -8.80 -27.79 7.23
C ALA A 47 -8.53 -29.30 7.24
N PRO A 48 -8.47 -29.94 8.43
CA PRO A 48 -8.21 -31.36 8.54
C PRO A 48 -9.31 -32.15 7.92
N HIS A 49 -9.93 -32.65 7.41
CA HIS A 49 -11.09 -33.40 6.89
C HIS A 49 -11.62 -32.86 5.55
N GLY A 50 -10.83 -32.07 4.83
CA GLY A 50 -11.12 -31.69 3.45
C GLY A 50 -12.26 -30.67 3.26
N ARG A 51 -12.75 -30.04 4.33
CA ARG A 51 -13.73 -28.95 4.27
C ARG A 51 -13.40 -27.84 5.26
N ASP A 52 -13.70 -26.62 4.88
CA ASP A 52 -13.50 -25.47 5.72
C ASP A 52 -14.52 -25.43 6.86
N ASN A 53 -14.05 -25.00 8.03
CA ASN A 53 -14.90 -24.68 9.15
C ASN A 53 -15.27 -23.19 9.12
N VAL A 54 -16.46 -22.87 9.60
CA VAL A 54 -16.90 -21.49 9.87
C VAL A 54 -17.52 -21.50 11.26
N PRO A 55 -16.94 -20.73 12.19
CA PRO A 55 -15.71 -19.96 12.10
C PRO A 55 -14.45 -20.82 11.98
N ASP A 56 -13.43 -20.29 11.27
CA ASP A 56 -12.10 -20.91 11.16
C ASP A 56 -11.17 -20.33 12.24
N VAL A 57 -11.34 -20.79 13.48
CA VAL A 57 -10.62 -20.25 14.64
C VAL A 57 -9.10 -20.24 14.49
N PRO A 58 -8.41 -21.30 14.01
CA PRO A 58 -6.96 -21.28 13.93
C PRO A 58 -6.43 -20.24 12.92
N ASN A 59 -7.03 -20.11 11.74
CA ASN A 59 -6.58 -19.15 10.74
C ASN A 59 -7.00 -17.71 11.10
N TYR A 60 -8.19 -17.54 11.66
CA TYR A 60 -8.62 -16.25 12.18
C TYR A 60 -7.70 -15.77 13.33
N SER A 61 -7.44 -16.60 14.32
CA SER A 61 -6.60 -16.23 15.47
C SER A 61 -5.15 -15.97 15.07
N TRP A 62 -4.65 -16.57 14.00
CA TRP A 62 -3.34 -16.27 13.43
C TRP A 62 -3.27 -14.82 12.93
N VAL A 63 -4.28 -14.36 12.20
CA VAL A 63 -4.35 -12.96 11.75
C VAL A 63 -4.59 -12.01 12.91
N ASP A 64 -5.52 -12.35 13.81
CA ASP A 64 -5.88 -11.56 15.00
C ASP A 64 -4.69 -11.37 15.97
N TYR A 65 -3.77 -12.37 16.04
CA TYR A 65 -2.49 -12.22 16.76
C TYR A 65 -1.69 -10.99 16.27
N GLY A 66 -1.76 -10.69 14.99
CA GLY A 66 -1.12 -9.52 14.43
C GLY A 66 -1.60 -8.24 15.08
N LEU A 67 -2.91 -8.08 15.23
CA LEU A 67 -3.51 -6.88 15.84
C LEU A 67 -3.38 -6.84 17.37
N ARG A 68 -3.15 -8.00 18.04
CA ARG A 68 -3.00 -8.07 19.50
C ARG A 68 -1.56 -7.94 19.99
N ALA A 69 -0.59 -8.34 19.16
CA ALA A 69 0.80 -8.38 19.59
C ALA A 69 1.79 -7.93 18.51
N GLY A 70 1.52 -8.22 17.24
CA GLY A 70 2.42 -7.88 16.12
C GLY A 70 2.45 -6.38 15.80
N ILE A 71 1.31 -5.72 15.93
CA ILE A 71 1.13 -4.31 15.58
C ILE A 71 2.03 -3.38 16.41
N GLU A 72 2.08 -3.56 17.73
CA GLU A 72 2.92 -2.75 18.62
C GLU A 72 4.39 -2.84 18.23
N ARG A 73 4.90 -4.06 17.95
CA ARG A 73 6.30 -4.26 17.55
C ARG A 73 6.67 -3.50 16.28
N LEU A 74 5.76 -3.44 15.31
CA LEU A 74 5.99 -2.70 14.06
C LEU A 74 5.87 -1.20 14.28
N VAL A 75 4.85 -0.74 15.00
CA VAL A 75 4.66 0.68 15.33
C VAL A 75 5.86 1.21 16.13
N ASP A 76 6.21 0.56 17.24
CA ASP A 76 7.35 0.95 18.07
C ASP A 76 8.67 0.92 17.31
N GLY A 77 8.81 -0.08 16.42
CA GLY A 77 10.00 -0.23 15.60
C GLY A 77 10.23 0.95 14.66
N PHE A 78 9.20 1.40 13.95
CA PHE A 78 9.30 2.55 13.05
C PHE A 78 9.29 3.88 13.81
N ALA A 79 8.38 4.06 14.78
CA ALA A 79 8.28 5.29 15.56
C ALA A 79 9.57 5.56 16.38
N GLY A 80 10.14 4.53 16.99
CA GLY A 80 11.41 4.64 17.72
C GLY A 80 12.62 5.05 16.86
N ARG A 81 12.49 4.91 15.53
CA ARG A 81 13.50 5.34 14.54
C ARG A 81 13.14 6.65 13.85
N GLY A 82 11.98 7.23 14.17
CA GLY A 82 11.48 8.45 13.52
C GLY A 82 11.17 8.26 12.04
N LEU A 83 10.86 7.03 11.58
CA LEU A 83 10.59 6.71 10.19
C LEU A 83 9.09 6.81 9.88
N PRO A 84 8.69 7.44 8.76
CA PRO A 84 7.30 7.53 8.36
C PRO A 84 6.78 6.19 7.82
N VAL A 85 5.47 5.95 8.01
CA VAL A 85 4.75 4.78 7.52
C VAL A 85 3.39 5.20 6.98
N GLY A 86 2.98 4.67 5.83
CA GLY A 86 1.60 4.71 5.38
C GLY A 86 0.77 3.63 6.07
N LEU A 87 -0.33 3.99 6.69
CA LEU A 87 -1.24 3.08 7.35
C LEU A 87 -2.39 2.72 6.42
N SER A 88 -2.37 1.53 5.83
CA SER A 88 -3.50 1.00 5.06
C SER A 88 -4.48 0.34 6.02
N VAL A 89 -5.62 1.00 6.29
CA VAL A 89 -6.50 0.64 7.41
C VAL A 89 -7.91 0.33 6.95
N ASN A 90 -8.43 -0.86 7.31
CA ASN A 90 -9.86 -1.10 7.23
C ASN A 90 -10.61 -0.19 8.22
N ALA A 91 -11.65 0.49 7.78
CA ALA A 91 -12.37 1.45 8.62
C ALA A 91 -12.98 0.82 9.89
N ALA A 92 -13.33 -0.47 9.85
CA ALA A 92 -13.86 -1.20 10.99
C ALA A 92 -12.84 -1.38 12.14
N ILE A 93 -11.55 -1.15 11.93
CA ILE A 93 -10.54 -1.18 13.02
C ILE A 93 -10.91 -0.22 14.15
N HIS A 94 -11.50 0.94 13.82
CA HIS A 94 -11.97 1.91 14.81
C HIS A 94 -12.98 1.29 15.82
N THR A 95 -13.86 0.41 15.36
CA THR A 95 -14.89 -0.23 16.21
C THR A 95 -14.48 -1.60 16.73
N ASP A 96 -13.79 -2.40 15.91
CA ASP A 96 -13.45 -3.78 16.23
C ASP A 96 -12.21 -3.85 17.15
N TYR A 97 -11.27 -2.90 17.00
CA TYR A 97 -9.98 -2.87 17.71
C TYR A 97 -9.65 -1.43 18.15
N PRO A 98 -10.45 -0.79 19.03
CA PRO A 98 -10.30 0.62 19.35
C PRO A 98 -8.92 0.98 19.94
N ALA A 99 -8.33 0.11 20.76
CA ALA A 99 -6.98 0.33 21.30
C ALA A 99 -5.89 0.33 20.19
N VAL A 100 -6.05 -0.50 19.17
CA VAL A 100 -5.15 -0.47 17.98
C VAL A 100 -5.36 0.83 17.22
N PHE A 101 -6.61 1.25 17.04
CA PHE A 101 -6.90 2.49 16.31
C PHE A 101 -6.31 3.72 17.01
N GLU A 102 -6.42 3.81 18.34
CA GLU A 102 -5.80 4.86 19.16
C GLU A 102 -4.27 4.83 19.02
N LEU A 103 -3.65 3.65 19.14
CA LEU A 103 -2.20 3.49 18.91
C LEU A 103 -1.77 4.06 17.56
N LEU A 104 -2.54 3.81 16.50
CA LEU A 104 -2.24 4.32 15.16
C LEU A 104 -2.42 5.83 15.06
N LEU A 105 -3.46 6.40 15.68
CA LEU A 105 -3.68 7.85 15.72
C LEU A 105 -2.52 8.59 16.41
N ASP A 106 -1.98 8.04 17.47
CA ASP A 106 -0.87 8.63 18.24
C ASP A 106 0.44 8.72 17.43
N THR A 107 0.59 7.92 16.38
CA THR A 107 1.77 8.01 15.50
C THR A 107 1.80 9.26 14.65
N GLY A 108 0.64 9.84 14.35
CA GLY A 108 0.49 10.94 13.39
C GLY A 108 0.73 10.54 11.93
N TRP A 109 0.90 9.26 11.63
CA TRP A 109 1.13 8.73 10.28
C TRP A 109 -0.11 8.86 9.40
N GLU A 110 0.09 8.81 8.07
CA GLU A 110 -0.99 8.93 7.10
C GLU A 110 -1.87 7.67 7.07
N PHE A 111 -3.20 7.88 7.12
CA PHE A 111 -4.19 6.82 6.91
C PHE A 111 -4.57 6.73 5.43
N VAL A 112 -4.39 5.55 4.85
CA VAL A 112 -4.84 5.16 3.51
C VAL A 112 -6.09 4.28 3.68
N ALA A 113 -7.18 4.59 2.98
CA ALA A 113 -8.41 3.82 3.08
C ALA A 113 -8.25 2.43 2.45
N HIS A 114 -8.68 1.39 3.18
CA HIS A 114 -8.55 -0.01 2.79
C HIS A 114 -9.88 -0.78 2.90
N GLY A 115 -10.97 -0.20 2.41
CA GLY A 115 -12.31 -0.77 2.61
C GLY A 115 -12.79 -0.68 4.06
N VAL A 116 -14.01 -1.16 4.29
CA VAL A 116 -14.57 -1.21 5.65
C VAL A 116 -13.99 -2.39 6.44
N ARG A 117 -13.96 -3.58 5.85
CA ARG A 117 -13.33 -4.81 6.34
C ARG A 117 -12.49 -5.42 5.23
N GLN A 118 -11.75 -6.48 5.53
CA GLN A 118 -10.92 -7.18 4.54
C GLN A 118 -11.78 -8.02 3.58
N GLU A 119 -12.55 -7.30 2.76
CA GLU A 119 -13.47 -7.83 1.76
C GLU A 119 -13.30 -7.05 0.45
N ALA A 120 -13.09 -7.78 -0.64
CA ALA A 120 -12.89 -7.16 -1.95
C ALA A 120 -14.12 -6.35 -2.39
N VAL A 121 -13.93 -5.13 -2.84
CA VAL A 121 -15.00 -4.25 -3.33
C VAL A 121 -15.69 -4.80 -4.58
N THR A 122 -15.03 -5.69 -5.32
CA THR A 122 -15.60 -6.40 -6.48
C THR A 122 -16.79 -7.29 -6.13
N GLY A 123 -16.95 -7.66 -4.87
CA GLY A 123 -18.10 -8.42 -4.35
C GLY A 123 -19.25 -7.54 -3.84
N ALA A 124 -19.06 -6.22 -3.76
CA ALA A 124 -20.07 -5.31 -3.25
C ALA A 124 -21.20 -5.11 -4.27
N PRO A 125 -22.48 -5.06 -3.82
CA PRO A 125 -23.59 -4.73 -4.70
C PRO A 125 -23.49 -3.33 -5.34
N ASP A 126 -22.90 -2.39 -4.62
CA ASP A 126 -22.59 -1.03 -5.08
C ASP A 126 -21.17 -0.67 -4.64
N GLU A 127 -20.22 -0.79 -5.57
CA GLU A 127 -18.81 -0.49 -5.34
C GLU A 127 -18.59 0.96 -4.87
N ARG A 128 -19.26 1.92 -5.51
CA ARG A 128 -19.13 3.34 -5.16
C ARG A 128 -19.58 3.61 -3.73
N ALA A 129 -20.69 3.01 -3.32
CA ALA A 129 -21.19 3.15 -1.97
C ALA A 129 -20.23 2.52 -0.94
N ALA A 130 -19.67 1.34 -1.23
CA ALA A 130 -18.72 0.66 -0.36
C ALA A 130 -17.40 1.44 -0.19
N ILE A 131 -16.86 2.01 -1.29
CA ILE A 131 -15.66 2.87 -1.23
C ILE A 131 -15.96 4.14 -0.43
N ARG A 132 -17.07 4.82 -0.71
CA ARG A 132 -17.48 6.03 0.00
C ARG A 132 -17.65 5.78 1.49
N GLU A 133 -18.31 4.68 1.88
CA GLU A 133 -18.50 4.30 3.28
C GLU A 133 -17.16 4.18 4.02
N SER A 134 -16.18 3.51 3.43
CA SER A 134 -14.83 3.40 4.00
C SER A 134 -14.18 4.77 4.21
N LEU A 135 -14.22 5.64 3.18
CA LEU A 135 -13.67 7.00 3.25
C LEU A 135 -14.36 7.85 4.32
N ASP A 136 -15.69 7.77 4.40
CA ASP A 136 -16.49 8.58 5.34
C ASP A 136 -16.30 8.12 6.80
N LEU A 137 -16.24 6.80 7.04
CA LEU A 137 -15.96 6.24 8.37
C LEU A 137 -14.57 6.64 8.87
N LEU A 138 -13.54 6.53 8.03
CA LEU A 138 -12.19 6.96 8.39
C LEU A 138 -12.13 8.49 8.58
N THR A 139 -12.83 9.26 7.75
CA THR A 139 -12.93 10.72 7.94
C THR A 139 -13.53 11.07 9.30
N ALA A 140 -14.63 10.40 9.67
CA ALA A 140 -15.31 10.64 10.96
C ALA A 140 -14.44 10.26 12.17
N SER A 141 -13.67 9.16 12.06
CA SER A 141 -12.88 8.65 13.19
C SER A 141 -11.50 9.32 13.33
N THR A 142 -10.87 9.77 12.22
CA THR A 142 -9.55 10.42 12.25
C THR A 142 -9.64 11.95 12.23
N GLY A 143 -10.80 12.53 11.88
CA GLY A 143 -10.95 13.96 11.60
C GLY A 143 -10.32 14.43 10.29
N ARG A 144 -9.75 13.53 9.49
CA ARG A 144 -9.10 13.83 8.20
C ARG A 144 -9.58 12.85 7.12
N ARG A 145 -9.90 13.38 5.94
CA ARG A 145 -10.26 12.51 4.81
C ARG A 145 -9.02 11.80 4.29
N PRO A 146 -9.04 10.47 4.14
CA PRO A 146 -7.96 9.75 3.48
C PRO A 146 -7.75 10.25 2.06
N ARG A 147 -6.51 10.51 1.69
CA ARG A 147 -6.11 10.91 0.33
C ARG A 147 -5.89 9.71 -0.58
N GLY A 148 -5.49 8.58 0.01
CA GLY A 148 -5.15 7.37 -0.69
C GLY A 148 -6.16 6.25 -0.53
N TRP A 149 -6.14 5.34 -1.50
CA TRP A 149 -6.89 4.09 -1.48
C TRP A 149 -5.98 2.90 -1.75
N MET A 150 -6.24 1.81 -1.05
CA MET A 150 -5.77 0.48 -1.38
C MET A 150 -6.94 -0.50 -1.24
N GLY A 151 -7.32 -1.16 -2.31
CA GLY A 151 -8.43 -2.11 -2.28
C GLY A 151 -8.07 -3.38 -1.49
N PRO A 152 -8.98 -3.93 -0.66
CA PRO A 152 -8.76 -5.21 -0.03
C PRO A 152 -8.39 -6.29 -1.05
N GLY A 153 -7.20 -6.90 -0.86
CA GLY A 153 -6.63 -7.85 -1.80
C GLY A 153 -6.20 -7.25 -3.14
N LEU A 154 -6.01 -5.94 -3.25
CA LEU A 154 -5.72 -5.16 -4.47
C LEU A 154 -6.79 -5.42 -5.56
N ALA A 155 -8.02 -5.72 -5.14
CA ALA A 155 -9.09 -6.11 -6.05
C ALA A 155 -9.88 -4.88 -6.50
N GLU A 156 -9.94 -4.71 -7.82
CA GLU A 156 -10.68 -3.65 -8.49
C GLU A 156 -11.63 -4.19 -9.55
N THR A 157 -12.70 -3.46 -9.82
CA THR A 157 -13.46 -3.60 -11.06
C THR A 157 -12.84 -2.76 -12.17
N VAL A 158 -13.32 -2.90 -13.38
CA VAL A 158 -12.91 -2.02 -14.49
C VAL A 158 -13.29 -0.55 -14.28
N HIS A 159 -14.10 -0.25 -13.28
CA HIS A 159 -14.60 1.09 -12.98
C HIS A 159 -13.93 1.73 -11.75
N THR A 160 -13.31 0.92 -10.91
CA THR A 160 -12.73 1.38 -9.62
C THR A 160 -11.86 2.63 -9.76
N PRO A 161 -10.91 2.74 -10.72
CA PRO A 161 -10.07 3.93 -10.82
C PRO A 161 -10.86 5.22 -11.06
N GLN A 162 -11.88 5.16 -11.93
CA GLN A 162 -12.74 6.31 -12.20
C GLN A 162 -13.60 6.67 -10.99
N VAL A 163 -14.11 5.66 -10.27
CA VAL A 163 -14.90 5.85 -9.06
C VAL A 163 -14.06 6.52 -7.96
N LEU A 164 -12.82 6.09 -7.75
CA LEU A 164 -11.88 6.69 -6.80
C LEU A 164 -11.62 8.16 -7.12
N ALA A 165 -11.28 8.46 -8.39
CA ALA A 165 -11.06 9.81 -8.86
C ALA A 165 -12.27 10.74 -8.60
N GLU A 166 -13.49 10.28 -8.91
CA GLU A 166 -14.74 11.02 -8.69
C GLU A 166 -15.10 11.19 -7.21
N LEU A 167 -14.63 10.29 -6.35
CA LEU A 167 -14.75 10.41 -4.90
C LEU A 167 -13.67 11.29 -4.26
N GLY A 168 -12.76 11.86 -5.06
CA GLY A 168 -11.73 12.78 -4.61
C GLY A 168 -10.55 12.08 -3.93
N VAL A 169 -10.24 10.85 -4.32
CA VAL A 169 -9.01 10.15 -3.93
C VAL A 169 -7.87 10.68 -4.81
N ASP A 170 -6.73 11.01 -4.20
CA ASP A 170 -5.57 11.56 -4.91
C ASP A 170 -4.71 10.46 -5.53
N TYR A 171 -4.55 9.33 -4.83
CA TYR A 171 -3.70 8.22 -5.28
C TYR A 171 -4.25 6.84 -4.89
N VAL A 172 -3.82 5.82 -5.65
CA VAL A 172 -4.16 4.41 -5.43
C VAL A 172 -2.90 3.54 -5.39
N LEU A 173 -2.91 2.48 -4.57
CA LEU A 173 -1.79 1.55 -4.38
C LEU A 173 -2.01 0.19 -5.05
N ASP A 174 -3.12 -0.03 -5.75
CA ASP A 174 -3.49 -1.35 -6.27
C ASP A 174 -2.69 -1.78 -7.52
N TRP A 175 -1.96 -0.84 -8.15
CA TRP A 175 -1.31 -1.06 -9.45
C TRP A 175 0.21 -1.16 -9.33
N ALA A 176 0.71 -2.39 -9.19
CA ALA A 176 2.15 -2.70 -9.11
C ALA A 176 2.79 -2.78 -10.51
N VAL A 177 2.83 -1.69 -11.26
CA VAL A 177 3.17 -1.69 -12.70
C VAL A 177 4.49 -0.99 -13.04
N ALA A 178 5.10 -0.27 -12.12
CA ALA A 178 6.35 0.46 -12.35
C ALA A 178 7.06 0.79 -11.03
N ASP A 179 8.32 1.21 -11.11
CA ASP A 179 9.12 1.73 -9.99
C ASP A 179 9.05 3.28 -9.91
N HIS A 180 8.05 3.87 -10.56
CA HIS A 180 7.70 5.29 -10.55
C HIS A 180 6.21 5.45 -10.33
N PRO A 181 5.75 6.53 -9.69
CA PRO A 181 4.35 6.92 -9.75
C PRO A 181 3.90 7.20 -11.18
N LEU A 182 2.67 6.87 -11.51
CA LEU A 182 2.12 7.04 -12.86
C LEU A 182 0.72 7.64 -12.83
N TRP A 183 0.48 8.64 -13.69
CA TRP A 183 -0.86 9.16 -13.85
C TRP A 183 -1.76 8.17 -14.59
N MET A 184 -2.95 7.93 -14.04
CA MET A 184 -4.00 7.15 -14.67
C MET A 184 -4.85 8.00 -15.61
N SER A 185 -5.44 7.36 -16.62
CA SER A 185 -6.34 7.99 -17.59
C SER A 185 -7.75 8.20 -17.03
N THR A 186 -7.87 8.78 -15.84
CA THR A 186 -9.11 9.11 -15.14
C THR A 186 -9.41 10.61 -15.26
N THR A 187 -10.64 11.00 -14.95
CA THR A 187 -11.06 12.42 -14.88
C THR A 187 -11.95 12.62 -13.64
N PRO A 188 -11.49 13.35 -12.59
CA PRO A 188 -10.17 13.97 -12.40
C PRO A 188 -8.99 12.97 -12.49
N PRO A 189 -7.74 13.46 -12.64
CA PRO A 189 -6.56 12.60 -12.63
C PRO A 189 -6.41 11.86 -11.30
N LEU A 190 -6.08 10.56 -11.36
CA LEU A 190 -5.72 9.70 -10.21
C LEU A 190 -4.27 9.25 -10.38
N LEU A 191 -3.50 9.21 -9.31
CA LEU A 191 -2.12 8.79 -9.32
C LEU A 191 -2.00 7.32 -8.87
N ALA A 192 -1.37 6.46 -9.66
CA ALA A 192 -0.96 5.13 -9.19
C ALA A 192 0.43 5.24 -8.56
N LEU A 193 0.54 4.89 -7.27
CA LEU A 193 1.83 4.77 -6.58
C LEU A 193 2.32 3.31 -6.65
N PRO A 194 3.63 3.10 -6.79
CA PRO A 194 4.20 1.75 -6.77
C PRO A 194 3.88 1.00 -5.47
N TYR A 195 3.26 -0.17 -5.58
CA TYR A 195 3.06 -1.09 -4.47
C TYR A 195 3.62 -2.46 -4.87
N ASN A 196 4.83 -2.73 -4.45
CA ASN A 196 5.60 -3.88 -4.91
C ASN A 196 5.04 -5.20 -4.36
N LEU A 197 4.72 -6.15 -5.23
CA LEU A 197 4.26 -7.49 -4.86
C LEU A 197 5.42 -8.44 -4.50
N GLU A 198 6.59 -8.26 -5.13
CA GLU A 198 7.76 -9.13 -4.94
C GLU A 198 8.38 -9.01 -3.52
N LEU A 199 8.15 -7.88 -2.84
CA LEU A 199 8.57 -7.64 -1.46
C LEU A 199 7.39 -7.57 -0.49
N ASN A 200 6.18 -7.87 -0.95
CA ASN A 200 5.03 -7.97 -0.05
C ASN A 200 5.19 -9.21 0.84
N ASP A 201 5.23 -9.02 2.14
CA ASP A 201 5.40 -10.11 3.10
C ASP A 201 4.27 -11.16 3.00
N SER A 202 3.08 -10.73 2.58
CA SER A 202 1.98 -11.66 2.32
C SER A 202 2.25 -12.57 1.13
N VAL A 203 3.00 -12.12 0.13
CA VAL A 203 3.43 -12.94 -0.99
C VAL A 203 4.63 -13.80 -0.57
N VAL A 204 5.70 -13.17 -0.11
CA VAL A 204 6.98 -13.86 0.17
C VAL A 204 6.83 -14.87 1.31
N VAL A 205 6.17 -14.48 2.41
CA VAL A 205 6.09 -15.34 3.61
C VAL A 205 4.88 -16.26 3.59
N ALA A 206 3.70 -15.75 3.22
CA ALA A 206 2.47 -16.55 3.36
C ALA A 206 2.09 -17.34 2.10
N VAL A 207 2.49 -16.89 0.90
CA VAL A 207 2.21 -17.61 -0.36
C VAL A 207 3.40 -18.44 -0.79
N GLU A 208 4.59 -17.85 -0.85
CA GLU A 208 5.80 -18.54 -1.29
C GLU A 208 6.50 -19.33 -0.17
N HIS A 209 6.07 -19.16 1.09
CA HIS A 209 6.63 -19.82 2.28
C HIS A 209 8.14 -19.59 2.46
N GLN A 210 8.65 -18.42 2.06
CA GLN A 210 10.06 -18.13 2.18
C GLN A 210 10.45 -17.74 3.60
N PRO A 211 11.65 -18.14 4.06
CA PRO A 211 12.16 -17.74 5.37
C PRO A 211 12.65 -16.30 5.39
N MET A 212 12.78 -15.71 6.57
CA MET A 212 13.19 -14.31 6.76
C MET A 212 14.52 -13.94 6.08
N PRO A 213 15.58 -14.79 6.08
CA PRO A 213 16.81 -14.48 5.35
C PRO A 213 16.61 -14.28 3.85
N GLU A 214 15.67 -14.99 3.22
CA GLU A 214 15.35 -14.81 1.81
C GLU A 214 14.60 -13.50 1.58
N TYR A 215 13.66 -13.12 2.45
CA TYR A 215 13.00 -11.81 2.41
C TYR A 215 14.02 -10.67 2.48
N VAL A 216 14.92 -10.71 3.47
CA VAL A 216 15.98 -9.71 3.66
C VAL A 216 16.90 -9.63 2.43
N ARG A 217 17.29 -10.79 1.86
CA ARG A 217 18.09 -10.83 0.64
C ARG A 217 17.39 -10.16 -0.53
N ARG A 218 16.10 -10.45 -0.76
CA ARG A 218 15.31 -9.82 -1.82
C ARG A 218 15.23 -8.30 -1.67
N VAL A 219 15.02 -7.81 -0.45
CA VAL A 219 15.02 -6.36 -0.18
C VAL A 219 16.35 -5.74 -0.58
N ARG A 220 17.48 -6.31 -0.13
CA ARG A 220 18.83 -5.81 -0.45
C ARG A 220 19.11 -5.83 -1.94
N ASP A 221 18.80 -6.94 -2.62
CA ASP A 221 19.05 -7.10 -4.06
C ASP A 221 18.20 -6.09 -4.87
N THR A 222 16.91 -5.93 -4.52
CA THR A 222 16.02 -4.96 -5.17
C THR A 222 16.53 -3.54 -4.98
N VAL A 223 16.88 -3.16 -3.77
CA VAL A 223 17.41 -1.82 -3.47
C VAL A 223 18.72 -1.57 -4.25
N ALA A 224 19.62 -2.55 -4.32
CA ALA A 224 20.88 -2.41 -5.04
C ALA A 224 20.65 -2.15 -6.54
N VAL A 225 19.72 -2.89 -7.16
CA VAL A 225 19.37 -2.72 -8.59
C VAL A 225 18.73 -1.37 -8.84
N LEU A 226 17.68 -1.01 -8.06
CA LEU A 226 16.96 0.25 -8.27
C LEU A 226 17.86 1.48 -8.07
N LYS A 227 18.78 1.45 -7.10
CA LYS A 227 19.78 2.51 -6.93
C LYS A 227 20.76 2.61 -8.08
N ALA A 228 21.21 1.47 -8.61
CA ALA A 228 22.10 1.45 -9.78
C ALA A 228 21.40 2.04 -11.01
N GLU A 229 20.17 1.67 -11.27
CA GLU A 229 19.34 2.22 -12.35
C GLU A 229 19.07 3.71 -12.16
N ALA A 230 18.71 4.13 -10.94
CA ALA A 230 18.45 5.54 -10.61
C ALA A 230 19.66 6.41 -10.96
N ARG A 231 20.88 5.97 -10.60
CA ARG A 231 22.14 6.65 -10.94
C ARG A 231 22.44 6.67 -12.43
N ALA A 232 22.23 5.53 -13.08
CA ALA A 232 22.51 5.40 -14.53
C ALA A 232 21.59 6.28 -15.37
N GLU A 233 20.33 6.43 -14.95
CA GLU A 233 19.32 7.20 -15.68
C GLU A 233 19.18 8.64 -15.16
N GLY A 234 19.76 8.96 -14.01
CA GLY A 234 19.57 10.25 -13.33
C GLY A 234 18.12 10.49 -12.93
N SER A 235 17.46 9.43 -12.42
CA SER A 235 16.04 9.47 -12.05
C SER A 235 15.78 8.59 -10.83
N ALA A 236 15.30 9.19 -9.74
CA ALA A 236 14.96 8.46 -8.52
C ALA A 236 13.89 7.38 -8.75
N ARG A 237 13.91 6.34 -7.95
CA ARG A 237 12.94 5.24 -7.92
C ARG A 237 12.12 5.27 -6.64
N VAL A 238 10.95 4.64 -6.68
CA VAL A 238 10.09 4.44 -5.52
C VAL A 238 9.93 2.95 -5.26
N LEU A 239 10.11 2.54 -4.02
CA LEU A 239 9.95 1.15 -3.59
C LEU A 239 9.05 1.08 -2.36
N ALA A 240 7.92 0.38 -2.45
CA ALA A 240 7.10 0.08 -1.28
C ALA A 240 7.68 -1.10 -0.48
N LEU A 241 7.53 -1.06 0.85
CA LEU A 241 7.71 -2.19 1.75
C LEU A 241 6.38 -2.52 2.41
N PRO A 242 5.56 -3.38 1.80
CA PRO A 242 4.30 -3.83 2.38
C PRO A 242 4.52 -4.75 3.58
N MET A 243 3.79 -4.48 4.66
CA MET A 243 3.92 -5.21 5.93
C MET A 243 2.55 -5.58 6.49
N HIS A 244 2.45 -6.78 7.09
CA HIS A 244 1.27 -7.20 7.83
C HIS A 244 1.68 -7.58 9.27
N PRO A 245 0.95 -7.12 10.30
CA PRO A 245 1.33 -7.36 11.70
C PRO A 245 1.44 -8.86 12.06
N HIS A 246 0.61 -9.72 11.48
CA HIS A 246 0.64 -11.16 11.71
C HIS A 246 1.76 -11.89 10.94
N LEU A 247 2.44 -11.20 10.03
CA LEU A 247 3.57 -11.76 9.27
C LEU A 247 4.90 -11.23 9.77
N LEU A 248 5.22 -9.97 9.60
CA LEU A 248 6.49 -9.40 10.04
C LEU A 248 6.52 -9.02 11.51
N GLY A 249 5.36 -8.77 12.16
CA GLY A 249 5.29 -8.43 13.59
C GLY A 249 5.48 -9.60 14.55
N VAL A 250 5.73 -10.83 14.05
CA VAL A 250 5.97 -12.00 14.93
C VAL A 250 7.42 -12.06 15.45
N PRO A 251 7.66 -12.62 16.66
CA PRO A 251 8.97 -12.53 17.33
C PRO A 251 10.15 -13.01 16.51
N HIS A 252 9.99 -14.10 15.74
CA HIS A 252 11.09 -14.69 14.99
C HIS A 252 11.40 -14.01 13.64
N ARG A 253 10.62 -12.99 13.26
CA ARG A 253 10.81 -12.25 12.00
C ARG A 253 11.11 -10.78 12.21
N VAL A 254 10.54 -10.17 13.25
CA VAL A 254 10.61 -8.71 13.45
C VAL A 254 12.05 -8.20 13.61
N GLY A 255 12.93 -8.98 14.25
CA GLY A 255 14.35 -8.62 14.39
C GLY A 255 15.07 -8.50 13.04
N GLY A 256 15.01 -9.55 12.22
CA GLY A 256 15.64 -9.54 10.89
C GLY A 256 15.04 -8.52 9.93
N PHE A 257 13.74 -8.20 10.10
CA PHE A 257 13.12 -7.12 9.35
C PHE A 257 13.70 -5.75 9.71
N PHE A 258 13.80 -5.43 11.01
CA PHE A 258 14.35 -4.15 11.43
C PHE A 258 15.86 -4.02 11.22
N GLU A 259 16.62 -5.11 11.16
CA GLU A 259 18.03 -5.06 10.73
C GLU A 259 18.17 -4.47 9.33
N VAL A 260 17.36 -4.92 8.36
CA VAL A 260 17.42 -4.36 6.99
C VAL A 260 16.84 -2.95 6.92
N VAL A 261 15.81 -2.63 7.70
CA VAL A 261 15.27 -1.25 7.78
C VAL A 261 16.33 -0.28 8.30
N GLU A 262 17.09 -0.65 9.33
CA GLU A 262 18.19 0.14 9.87
C GLU A 262 19.33 0.36 8.86
N GLU A 263 19.71 -0.69 8.13
CA GLU A 263 20.69 -0.58 7.05
C GLU A 263 20.25 0.45 5.99
N LEU A 264 18.97 0.40 5.60
CA LEU A 264 18.42 1.31 4.60
C LEU A 264 18.26 2.74 5.13
N ALA A 265 17.91 2.90 6.39
CA ALA A 265 17.82 4.22 7.04
C ALA A 265 19.21 4.89 7.23
N ALA A 266 20.26 4.09 7.35
CA ALA A 266 21.64 4.59 7.42
C ALA A 266 22.24 4.94 6.04
N ASP A 267 21.61 4.57 4.94
CA ASP A 267 22.08 4.83 3.59
C ASP A 267 21.65 6.23 3.11
N PRO A 268 22.59 7.18 2.91
CA PRO A 268 22.26 8.56 2.53
C PRO A 268 21.61 8.70 1.14
N SER A 269 21.63 7.64 0.31
CA SER A 269 20.96 7.63 -1.00
C SER A 269 19.53 7.05 -0.94
N VAL A 270 19.03 6.72 0.27
CA VAL A 270 17.68 6.23 0.52
C VAL A 270 16.94 7.21 1.41
N THR A 271 15.73 7.58 1.01
CA THR A 271 14.84 8.40 1.84
C THR A 271 13.56 7.64 2.13
N PHE A 272 13.03 7.77 3.37
CA PHE A 272 11.75 7.18 3.76
C PHE A 272 10.66 8.22 3.64
N ALA A 273 9.52 7.84 3.05
CA ALA A 273 8.36 8.71 2.91
C ALA A 273 7.05 7.92 3.03
N ASP A 274 6.00 8.56 3.56
CA ASP A 274 4.64 8.04 3.47
C ASP A 274 4.05 8.25 2.05
N PRO A 275 2.94 7.58 1.70
CA PRO A 275 2.35 7.67 0.37
C PRO A 275 1.94 9.08 -0.05
N GLY A 276 1.37 9.87 0.86
CA GLY A 276 0.97 11.25 0.59
C GLY A 276 2.15 12.15 0.25
N THR A 277 3.25 11.99 1.00
CA THR A 277 4.52 12.67 0.72
C THR A 277 5.08 12.28 -0.66
N VAL A 278 5.03 11.00 -1.02
CA VAL A 278 5.44 10.51 -2.35
C VAL A 278 4.56 11.10 -3.44
N ALA A 279 3.23 11.15 -3.22
CA ALA A 279 2.30 11.74 -4.18
C ALA A 279 2.56 13.23 -4.40
N ASP A 280 2.79 14.00 -3.32
CA ASP A 280 3.08 15.43 -3.38
C ASP A 280 4.44 15.71 -4.07
N TRP A 281 5.47 14.95 -3.70
CA TRP A 281 6.79 15.03 -4.33
C TRP A 281 6.74 14.75 -5.84
N PHE A 282 6.01 13.72 -6.26
CA PHE A 282 5.85 13.39 -7.68
C PHE A 282 5.05 14.46 -8.41
N THR A 283 3.89 14.86 -7.87
CA THR A 283 3.00 15.84 -8.50
C THR A 283 3.65 17.20 -8.69
N ALA A 284 4.53 17.61 -7.78
CA ALA A 284 5.30 18.83 -7.89
C ALA A 284 6.26 18.82 -9.10
N GLN A 285 6.78 17.64 -9.48
CA GLN A 285 7.69 17.48 -10.61
C GLN A 285 6.97 17.12 -11.92
N VAL A 286 5.90 16.35 -11.83
CA VAL A 286 5.12 15.84 -12.96
C VAL A 286 3.64 16.16 -12.72
N PRO A 287 3.21 17.41 -12.95
CA PRO A 287 1.79 17.77 -12.85
C PRO A 287 0.93 16.94 -13.79
N ALA A 288 -0.29 16.61 -13.35
CA ALA A 288 -1.25 15.96 -14.22
C ALA A 288 -1.48 16.77 -15.51
N ALA A 289 -1.47 16.09 -16.66
CA ALA A 289 -1.80 16.74 -17.91
C ALA A 289 -3.24 17.29 -17.84
N SER A 290 -3.43 18.57 -18.11
CA SER A 290 -4.78 19.12 -18.23
C SER A 290 -5.55 18.31 -19.28
N PRO A 291 -6.81 17.93 -19.03
CA PRO A 291 -7.60 17.23 -20.03
C PRO A 291 -7.66 18.10 -21.30
N SER A 292 -6.97 17.67 -22.36
CA SER A 292 -7.09 18.32 -23.64
C SER A 292 -8.55 18.15 -24.09
N LEU A 293 -9.29 19.25 -24.17
CA LEU A 293 -10.60 19.24 -24.82
C LEU A 293 -10.42 18.59 -26.21
N PRO A 294 -11.25 17.60 -26.56
CA PRO A 294 -11.15 16.98 -27.87
C PRO A 294 -11.24 18.08 -28.91
N GLY A 295 -10.13 18.27 -29.65
CA GLY A 295 -10.04 19.28 -30.67
C GLY A 295 -11.19 19.12 -31.64
N ARG A 296 -12.03 20.15 -31.79
CA ARG A 296 -12.98 20.22 -32.90
C ARG A 296 -12.16 20.06 -34.18
N ARG A 297 -12.37 18.96 -34.90
CA ARG A 297 -11.88 18.85 -36.29
C ARG A 297 -12.44 20.04 -37.04
N PRO A 298 -11.62 20.82 -37.76
CA PRO A 298 -12.15 21.84 -38.63
C PRO A 298 -13.05 21.14 -39.68
N VAL A 299 -14.29 21.57 -39.76
CA VAL A 299 -15.18 21.22 -40.85
C VAL A 299 -14.59 21.89 -42.10
N THR A 300 -13.92 21.10 -42.92
CA THR A 300 -13.55 21.56 -44.27
C THR A 300 -14.81 21.70 -45.08
N ALA A 301 -15.09 22.92 -45.54
CA ALA A 301 -16.13 23.24 -46.49
C ALA A 301 -15.82 22.65 -47.87
#